data_f652e28a90e17c76c77e8beb6b049818
#
_entry.id   f652e28a90e17c76c77e8beb6b049818
#
_cell.length_a   1.000
_cell.length_b   1.000
_cell.length_c   1.000
_cell.angle_alpha   90.00
_cell.angle_beta   90.00
_cell.angle_gamma   90.00
#
_symmetry.space_group_name_H-M   'P 1'
#
loop_
_entity.id
_entity.type
_entity.pdbx_description
1 polymer ?
#
loop_
_entity_poly.entity_id
_entity_poly.type
_entity_poly.pdbx_seq_one_letter_code
_entity_poly.pdbx_strand_id
1 'polypeptide(L)'
;WSSDVCSSDLHHTMVHEQLARLYQGFRRDAHPMAVMVGVVGALSAFYHDALDINNAEHRSICAFRLIAKMPTIVAMSYKYSIGQPFVYPRNDLSYTANFMRMMFAVPTEEYKVNPVLVRALDRILILHADHEQNASTSTVRLAGSSGANPFACIAAGIACLWGPAHGGANEACLNMLEEIGDVSRIGHFLARAKD
;
A
#
# COMPACT_ATOMS: atom_id res chain seq x y z
N TRP A 1 -4.21 -14.97 -10.49
CA TRP A 1 -5.26 -14.19 -9.85
C TRP A 1 -6.60 -14.70 -10.35
N SER A 2 -7.46 -15.14 -9.45
CA SER A 2 -8.79 -15.64 -9.84
C SER A 2 -9.68 -14.45 -10.24
N SER A 3 -10.68 -14.72 -11.10
CA SER A 3 -11.71 -13.73 -11.47
C SER A 3 -12.42 -13.13 -10.26
N ASP A 4 -12.49 -13.87 -9.16
CA ASP A 4 -13.13 -13.47 -7.91
C ASP A 4 -12.35 -12.36 -7.19
N VAL A 5 -11.01 -12.37 -7.23
CA VAL A 5 -10.19 -11.29 -6.67
C VAL A 5 -10.43 -10.00 -7.46
N CYS A 6 -10.41 -10.05 -8.80
CA CYS A 6 -10.68 -8.88 -9.64
C CYS A 6 -12.07 -8.26 -9.38
N SER A 7 -13.10 -9.09 -9.15
CA SER A 7 -14.44 -8.59 -8.82
C SER A 7 -14.47 -7.91 -7.44
N SER A 8 -13.76 -8.47 -6.46
CA SER A 8 -13.71 -7.92 -5.09
C SER A 8 -12.91 -6.62 -5.00
N ASP A 9 -11.87 -6.44 -5.82
CA ASP A 9 -11.09 -5.20 -5.90
C ASP A 9 -11.96 -3.98 -6.27
N LEU A 10 -13.04 -4.21 -7.02
CA LEU A 10 -13.96 -3.15 -7.44
C LEU A 10 -15.08 -2.87 -6.42
N HIS A 11 -15.41 -3.82 -5.53
CA HIS A 11 -16.53 -3.69 -4.59
C HIS A 11 -16.15 -3.34 -3.16
N HIS A 12 -14.89 -3.53 -2.78
CA HIS A 12 -14.40 -3.30 -1.42
C HIS A 12 -13.42 -2.11 -1.29
N THR A 13 -13.30 -1.27 -2.31
CA THR A 13 -12.33 -0.15 -2.37
C THR A 13 -12.58 0.95 -1.34
N MET A 14 -13.85 1.21 -1.00
CA MET A 14 -14.22 2.22 0.00
C MET A 14 -13.77 1.81 1.40
N VAL A 15 -13.23 2.77 2.13
CA VAL A 15 -12.94 2.65 3.56
C VAL A 15 -14.07 3.28 4.39
N HIS A 16 -14.16 2.89 5.66
CA HIS A 16 -15.13 3.50 6.57
C HIS A 16 -14.82 4.99 6.76
N GLU A 17 -15.84 5.86 6.69
CA GLU A 17 -15.68 7.33 6.76
C GLU A 17 -14.96 7.81 8.04
N GLN A 18 -15.14 7.12 9.15
CA GLN A 18 -14.41 7.45 10.38
C GLN A 18 -12.90 7.22 10.27
N LEU A 19 -12.44 6.45 9.29
CA LEU A 19 -11.00 6.27 9.05
C LEU A 19 -10.33 7.62 8.68
N ALA A 20 -11.05 8.51 8.00
CA ALA A 20 -10.57 9.86 7.72
C ALA A 20 -10.21 10.64 8.99
N ARG A 21 -10.95 10.43 10.09
CA ARG A 21 -10.64 11.06 11.38
C ARG A 21 -9.39 10.47 12.03
N LEU A 22 -9.11 9.19 11.82
CA LEU A 22 -7.90 8.55 12.34
C LEU A 22 -6.64 9.20 11.75
N TYR A 23 -6.66 9.58 10.46
CA TYR A 23 -5.54 10.30 9.84
C TYR A 23 -5.25 11.64 10.54
N GLN A 24 -6.27 12.33 11.05
CA GLN A 24 -6.11 13.60 11.76
C GLN A 24 -5.35 13.43 13.10
N GLY A 25 -5.25 12.23 13.63
CA GLY A 25 -4.45 11.90 14.81
C GLY A 25 -2.96 11.76 14.56
N PHE A 26 -2.54 11.60 13.30
CA PHE A 26 -1.13 11.54 12.94
C PHE A 26 -0.56 12.93 12.68
N ARG A 27 0.74 13.09 12.89
CA ARG A 27 1.45 14.27 12.41
C ARG A 27 1.53 14.24 10.88
N ARG A 28 1.44 15.40 10.23
CA ARG A 28 1.54 15.46 8.75
C ARG A 28 2.89 15.04 8.20
N ASP A 29 3.96 15.25 8.98
CA ASP A 29 5.32 14.85 8.68
C ASP A 29 5.66 13.42 9.16
N ALA A 30 4.65 12.65 9.59
CA ALA A 30 4.86 11.25 9.95
C ALA A 30 5.29 10.43 8.74
N HIS A 31 6.23 9.51 8.97
CA HIS A 31 6.65 8.57 7.92
C HIS A 31 5.45 7.77 7.40
N PRO A 32 5.22 7.66 6.08
CA PRO A 32 4.03 7.03 5.52
C PRO A 32 3.86 5.57 5.98
N MET A 33 4.95 4.83 6.16
CA MET A 33 4.88 3.46 6.68
C MET A 33 4.37 3.40 8.12
N ALA A 34 4.69 4.37 8.98
CA ALA A 34 4.14 4.45 10.34
C ALA A 34 2.62 4.67 10.30
N VAL A 35 2.15 5.56 9.43
CA VAL A 35 0.72 5.79 9.20
C VAL A 35 0.05 4.49 8.71
N MET A 36 0.66 3.79 7.75
CA MET A 36 0.14 2.55 7.21
C MET A 36 0.00 1.45 8.26
N VAL A 37 1.01 1.27 9.14
CA VAL A 37 0.93 0.31 10.26
C VAL A 37 -0.28 0.61 11.15
N GLY A 38 -0.46 1.88 11.53
CA GLY A 38 -1.55 2.30 12.39
C GLY A 38 -2.93 2.12 11.75
N VAL A 39 -3.08 2.57 10.51
CA VAL A 39 -4.35 2.54 9.77
C VAL A 39 -4.78 1.11 9.44
N VAL A 40 -3.86 0.28 8.95
CA VAL A 40 -4.18 -1.12 8.61
C VAL A 40 -4.50 -1.93 9.87
N GLY A 41 -3.77 -1.72 10.97
CA GLY A 41 -4.12 -2.33 12.26
C GLY A 41 -5.51 -1.93 12.76
N ALA A 42 -5.87 -0.66 12.59
CA ALA A 42 -7.17 -0.12 12.99
C ALA A 42 -8.35 -0.72 12.18
N LEU A 43 -8.12 -1.29 10.99
CA LEU A 43 -9.18 -1.97 10.23
C LEU A 43 -9.87 -3.09 11.03
N SER A 44 -9.16 -3.70 11.98
CA SER A 44 -9.73 -4.67 12.92
C SER A 44 -10.92 -4.12 13.72
N ALA A 45 -10.90 -2.83 14.04
CA ALA A 45 -11.96 -2.16 14.79
C ALA A 45 -13.13 -1.71 13.90
N PHE A 46 -12.92 -1.60 12.58
CA PHE A 46 -13.94 -1.21 11.62
C PHE A 46 -14.63 -2.39 10.95
N TYR A 47 -13.95 -3.54 10.84
CA TYR A 47 -14.41 -4.72 10.11
C TYR A 47 -14.36 -5.97 11.00
N HIS A 48 -14.90 -5.88 12.22
CA HIS A 48 -14.88 -6.96 13.21
C HIS A 48 -15.91 -8.07 12.96
N ASP A 49 -16.70 -7.97 11.91
CA ASP A 49 -17.72 -8.93 11.49
C ASP A 49 -17.15 -10.25 10.91
N ALA A 50 -15.88 -10.26 10.50
CA ALA A 50 -15.26 -11.38 9.81
C ALA A 50 -13.79 -11.59 10.25
N LEU A 51 -13.53 -11.75 11.55
CA LEU A 51 -12.15 -11.85 12.09
C LEU A 51 -11.73 -13.27 12.49
N ASP A 52 -12.64 -14.25 12.44
CA ASP A 52 -12.31 -15.63 12.80
C ASP A 52 -11.42 -16.28 11.74
N ILE A 53 -10.16 -16.49 12.09
CA ILE A 53 -9.15 -17.10 11.22
C ILE A 53 -9.39 -18.58 10.93
N ASN A 54 -10.22 -19.26 11.71
CA ASN A 54 -10.59 -20.65 11.47
C ASN A 54 -11.72 -20.79 10.44
N ASN A 55 -12.48 -19.71 10.21
CA ASN A 55 -13.50 -19.65 9.17
C ASN A 55 -12.88 -19.26 7.82
N ALA A 56 -13.01 -20.12 6.81
CA ALA A 56 -12.44 -19.90 5.48
C ALA A 56 -13.04 -18.68 4.76
N GLU A 57 -14.33 -18.41 4.94
CA GLU A 57 -15.02 -17.26 4.37
C GLU A 57 -14.51 -15.95 4.98
N HIS A 58 -14.33 -15.92 6.32
CA HIS A 58 -13.75 -14.76 7.00
C HIS A 58 -12.33 -14.46 6.53
N ARG A 59 -11.50 -15.49 6.33
CA ARG A 59 -10.16 -15.29 5.75
C ARG A 59 -10.20 -14.68 4.36
N SER A 60 -11.09 -15.19 3.51
CA SER A 60 -11.24 -14.70 2.14
C SER A 60 -11.71 -13.26 2.10
N ILE A 61 -12.76 -12.91 2.85
CA ILE A 61 -13.26 -11.52 2.87
C ILE A 61 -12.26 -10.54 3.47
N CYS A 62 -11.48 -10.96 4.47
CA CYS A 62 -10.39 -10.13 5.00
C CYS A 62 -9.30 -9.88 3.95
N ALA A 63 -8.91 -10.91 3.19
CA ALA A 63 -7.94 -10.77 2.11
C ALA A 63 -8.45 -9.81 1.02
N PHE A 64 -9.70 -9.97 0.58
CA PHE A 64 -10.32 -9.06 -0.38
C PHE A 64 -10.38 -7.63 0.12
N ARG A 65 -10.82 -7.43 1.37
CA ARG A 65 -10.86 -6.10 2.00
C ARG A 65 -9.49 -5.45 2.08
N LEU A 66 -8.45 -6.21 2.45
CA LEU A 66 -7.07 -5.71 2.52
C LEU A 66 -6.56 -5.29 1.14
N ILE A 67 -6.67 -6.16 0.15
CA ILE A 67 -6.19 -5.87 -1.21
C ILE A 67 -6.95 -4.67 -1.79
N ALA A 68 -8.28 -4.68 -1.75
CA ALA A 68 -9.10 -3.65 -2.36
C ALA A 68 -8.95 -2.27 -1.71
N LYS A 69 -8.77 -2.21 -0.37
CA LYS A 69 -8.68 -0.94 0.38
C LYS A 69 -7.26 -0.36 0.40
N MET A 70 -6.24 -1.15 0.14
CA MET A 70 -4.85 -0.69 0.24
C MET A 70 -4.57 0.55 -0.63
N PRO A 71 -4.98 0.63 -1.91
CA PRO A 71 -4.79 1.83 -2.72
C PRO A 71 -5.45 3.08 -2.11
N THR A 72 -6.65 2.92 -1.57
CA THR A 72 -7.38 4.03 -0.93
C THR A 72 -6.66 4.51 0.33
N ILE A 73 -6.22 3.58 1.17
CA ILE A 73 -5.49 3.88 2.42
C ILE A 73 -4.17 4.59 2.12
N VAL A 74 -3.39 4.10 1.16
CA VAL A 74 -2.12 4.73 0.76
C VAL A 74 -2.36 6.12 0.18
N ALA A 75 -3.35 6.27 -0.70
CA ALA A 75 -3.67 7.57 -1.28
C ALA A 75 -4.14 8.57 -0.23
N MET A 76 -4.96 8.16 0.74
CA MET A 76 -5.36 9.01 1.86
C MET A 76 -4.16 9.42 2.72
N SER A 77 -3.22 8.52 2.99
CA SER A 77 -1.98 8.84 3.71
C SER A 77 -1.19 9.94 2.99
N TYR A 78 -0.98 9.77 1.69
CA TYR A 78 -0.29 10.77 0.86
C TYR A 78 -1.03 12.11 0.85
N LYS A 79 -2.33 12.12 0.55
CA LYS A 79 -3.15 13.33 0.52
C LYS A 79 -3.13 14.07 1.86
N TYR A 80 -3.17 13.33 2.96
CA TYR A 80 -3.07 13.92 4.30
C TYR A 80 -1.72 14.60 4.52
N SER A 81 -0.61 13.96 4.16
CA SER A 81 0.74 14.50 4.36
C SER A 81 0.96 15.81 3.60
N ILE A 82 0.43 15.94 2.38
CA ILE A 82 0.55 17.16 1.56
C ILE A 82 -0.58 18.19 1.79
N GLY A 83 -1.52 17.91 2.70
CA GLY A 83 -2.61 18.82 3.04
C GLY A 83 -3.68 18.97 1.96
N GLN A 84 -3.84 17.98 1.09
CA GLN A 84 -4.88 17.94 0.06
C GLN A 84 -6.11 17.14 0.51
N PRO A 85 -7.30 17.43 -0.04
CA PRO A 85 -8.50 16.67 0.25
C PRO A 85 -8.39 15.23 -0.25
N PHE A 86 -9.04 14.30 0.46
CA PHE A 86 -9.12 12.91 0.02
C PHE A 86 -9.93 12.79 -1.27
N VAL A 87 -9.45 11.91 -2.15
CA VAL A 87 -10.13 11.54 -3.39
C VAL A 87 -10.63 10.11 -3.24
N TYR A 88 -11.94 9.93 -3.40
CA TYR A 88 -12.57 8.63 -3.23
C TYR A 88 -12.39 7.73 -4.46
N PRO A 89 -12.39 6.40 -4.27
CA PRO A 89 -12.26 5.45 -5.37
C PRO A 89 -13.45 5.51 -6.33
N ARG A 90 -13.24 5.06 -7.55
CA ARG A 90 -14.24 4.89 -8.60
C ARG A 90 -14.24 3.44 -9.08
N ASN A 91 -15.42 2.83 -9.17
CA ASN A 91 -15.56 1.43 -9.57
C ASN A 91 -15.45 1.19 -11.09
N ASP A 92 -15.43 2.25 -11.89
CA ASP A 92 -15.25 2.19 -13.36
C ASP A 92 -13.78 2.21 -13.80
N LEU A 93 -12.84 2.35 -12.87
CA LEU A 93 -11.41 2.34 -13.13
C LEU A 93 -10.76 1.02 -12.68
N SER A 94 -9.70 0.63 -13.39
CA SER A 94 -8.85 -0.48 -12.94
C SER A 94 -8.16 -0.15 -11.61
N TYR A 95 -7.65 -1.17 -10.93
CA TYR A 95 -6.97 -1.05 -9.63
C TYR A 95 -5.90 0.05 -9.64
N THR A 96 -4.97 -0.01 -10.59
CA THR A 96 -3.85 0.93 -10.70
C THR A 96 -4.30 2.31 -11.18
N ALA A 97 -5.23 2.37 -12.14
CA ALA A 97 -5.78 3.65 -12.60
C ALA A 97 -6.51 4.38 -11.47
N ASN A 98 -7.25 3.65 -10.65
CA ASN A 98 -7.95 4.17 -9.49
C ASN A 98 -6.96 4.68 -8.43
N PHE A 99 -5.91 3.91 -8.15
CA PHE A 99 -4.84 4.33 -7.25
C PHE A 99 -4.20 5.64 -7.70
N MET A 100 -3.76 5.73 -8.97
CA MET A 100 -3.15 6.94 -9.51
C MET A 100 -4.09 8.15 -9.45
N ARG A 101 -5.39 7.94 -9.74
CA ARG A 101 -6.37 9.00 -9.62
C ARG A 101 -6.50 9.47 -8.17
N MET A 102 -6.62 8.56 -7.21
CA MET A 102 -6.73 8.92 -5.79
C MET A 102 -5.49 9.63 -5.27
N MET A 103 -4.31 9.26 -5.74
CA MET A 103 -3.03 9.91 -5.38
C MET A 103 -2.91 11.33 -5.93
N PHE A 104 -3.24 11.55 -7.20
CA PHE A 104 -2.81 12.75 -7.93
C PHE A 104 -3.93 13.68 -8.35
N ALA A 105 -5.19 13.23 -8.39
CA ALA A 105 -6.30 14.12 -8.72
C ALA A 105 -6.49 15.21 -7.66
N VAL A 106 -6.86 16.39 -8.11
CA VAL A 106 -7.27 17.54 -7.27
C VAL A 106 -8.68 17.96 -7.66
N PRO A 107 -9.50 18.50 -6.73
CA PRO A 107 -10.89 18.85 -7.04
C PRO A 107 -11.06 19.95 -8.08
N THR A 108 -10.02 20.74 -8.31
CA THR A 108 -10.05 21.92 -9.20
C THR A 108 -9.80 21.58 -10.67
N GLU A 109 -9.35 20.37 -10.98
CA GLU A 109 -8.97 19.97 -12.32
C GLU A 109 -9.43 18.54 -12.64
N GLU A 110 -9.73 18.28 -13.93
CA GLU A 110 -9.98 16.92 -14.40
C GLU A 110 -8.68 16.15 -14.50
N TYR A 111 -8.54 15.10 -13.69
CA TYR A 111 -7.39 14.21 -13.75
C TYR A 111 -7.55 13.17 -14.86
N LYS A 112 -6.69 13.26 -15.87
CA LYS A 112 -6.62 12.28 -16.97
C LYS A 112 -5.55 11.24 -16.65
N VAL A 113 -6.00 10.01 -16.40
CA VAL A 113 -5.12 8.90 -16.10
C VAL A 113 -4.23 8.56 -17.32
N ASN A 114 -2.91 8.57 -17.13
CA ASN A 114 -1.96 8.22 -18.20
C ASN A 114 -1.88 6.69 -18.36
N PRO A 115 -2.29 6.11 -19.48
CA PRO A 115 -2.32 4.65 -19.67
C PRO A 115 -0.93 4.01 -19.70
N VAL A 116 0.12 4.76 -20.02
CA VAL A 116 1.50 4.25 -19.99
C VAL A 116 1.95 4.06 -18.56
N LEU A 117 1.69 5.05 -17.68
CA LEU A 117 2.03 4.98 -16.26
C LEU A 117 1.22 3.91 -15.55
N VAL A 118 -0.07 3.75 -15.89
CA VAL A 118 -0.91 2.65 -15.35
C VAL A 118 -0.27 1.31 -15.66
N ARG A 119 0.07 1.04 -16.93
CA ARG A 119 0.69 -0.24 -17.30
C ARG A 119 2.07 -0.45 -16.66
N ALA A 120 2.85 0.61 -16.50
CA ALA A 120 4.15 0.53 -15.82
C ALA A 120 3.97 0.14 -14.34
N LEU A 121 3.05 0.80 -13.64
CA LEU A 121 2.78 0.52 -12.24
C LEU A 121 2.15 -0.87 -12.04
N ASP A 122 1.23 -1.29 -12.91
CA ASP A 122 0.70 -2.67 -12.89
C ASP A 122 1.82 -3.71 -12.95
N ARG A 123 2.79 -3.53 -13.83
CA ARG A 123 3.94 -4.43 -13.95
C ARG A 123 4.80 -4.41 -12.69
N ILE A 124 5.03 -3.24 -12.11
CA ILE A 124 5.79 -3.11 -10.86
C ILE A 124 5.06 -3.87 -9.73
N LEU A 125 3.74 -3.70 -9.59
CA LEU A 125 2.96 -4.40 -8.58
C LEU A 125 2.97 -5.92 -8.79
N ILE A 126 2.88 -6.40 -10.04
CA ILE A 126 2.99 -7.83 -10.37
C ILE A 126 4.36 -8.38 -9.98
N LEU A 127 5.44 -7.66 -10.30
CA LEU A 127 6.80 -8.07 -9.95
C LEU A 127 7.06 -8.10 -8.43
N HIS A 128 6.28 -7.35 -7.65
CA HIS A 128 6.37 -7.32 -6.19
C HIS A 128 5.38 -8.27 -5.50
N ALA A 129 4.48 -8.90 -6.25
CA ALA A 129 3.41 -9.73 -5.67
C ALA A 129 3.94 -11.03 -5.04
N ASP A 130 5.03 -11.57 -5.55
CA ASP A 130 5.67 -12.79 -5.04
C ASP A 130 7.19 -12.63 -4.99
N HIS A 131 7.73 -12.76 -3.79
CA HIS A 131 9.17 -12.77 -3.49
C HIS A 131 9.56 -13.99 -2.66
N GLU A 132 8.82 -15.09 -2.81
CA GLU A 132 8.98 -16.26 -1.95
C GLU A 132 8.78 -15.88 -0.47
N GLN A 133 9.51 -16.55 0.43
CA GLN A 133 9.41 -16.28 1.86
C GLN A 133 10.40 -15.17 2.26
N ASN A 134 9.92 -13.92 2.26
CA ASN A 134 10.64 -12.75 2.75
C ASN A 134 10.33 -12.47 4.23
N ALA A 135 10.98 -11.44 4.80
CA ALA A 135 10.82 -11.06 6.20
C ALA A 135 9.37 -10.69 6.57
N SER A 136 8.65 -9.95 5.72
CA SER A 136 7.24 -9.60 5.95
C SER A 136 6.35 -10.84 5.95
N THR A 137 6.53 -11.75 4.99
CA THR A 137 5.78 -13.01 4.91
C THR A 137 6.00 -13.85 6.17
N SER A 138 7.25 -13.97 6.62
CA SER A 138 7.59 -14.68 7.86
C SER A 138 6.94 -14.03 9.08
N THR A 139 6.95 -12.70 9.17
CA THR A 139 6.33 -11.93 10.26
C THR A 139 4.81 -12.12 10.29
N VAL A 140 4.14 -12.04 9.14
CA VAL A 140 2.70 -12.28 9.03
C VAL A 140 2.34 -13.70 9.47
N ARG A 141 3.11 -14.71 9.04
CA ARG A 141 2.89 -16.11 9.44
C ARG A 141 3.13 -16.31 10.94
N LEU A 142 4.17 -15.68 11.49
CA LEU A 142 4.44 -15.75 12.93
C LEU A 142 3.32 -15.10 13.74
N ALA A 143 2.87 -13.90 13.37
CA ALA A 143 1.74 -13.25 14.01
C ALA A 143 0.45 -14.09 13.90
N GLY A 144 0.18 -14.64 12.72
CA GLY A 144 -0.97 -15.51 12.49
C GLY A 144 -0.96 -16.81 13.29
N SER A 145 0.22 -17.34 13.64
CA SER A 145 0.33 -18.55 14.46
C SER A 145 -0.19 -18.36 15.89
N SER A 146 -0.31 -17.13 16.36
CA SER A 146 -0.91 -16.80 17.65
C SER A 146 -2.44 -16.73 17.63
N GLY A 147 -3.07 -16.88 16.46
CA GLY A 147 -4.50 -16.68 16.28
C GLY A 147 -4.91 -15.20 16.09
N ALA A 148 -3.96 -14.30 15.87
CA ALA A 148 -4.25 -12.89 15.62
C ALA A 148 -5.06 -12.70 14.33
N ASN A 149 -5.96 -11.70 14.31
CA ASN A 149 -6.79 -11.43 13.15
C ASN A 149 -5.97 -10.97 11.92
N PRO A 150 -6.46 -11.16 10.70
CA PRO A 150 -5.71 -10.87 9.49
C PRO A 150 -5.21 -9.43 9.36
N PHE A 151 -5.99 -8.44 9.79
CA PHE A 151 -5.59 -7.02 9.73
C PHE A 151 -4.39 -6.73 10.64
N ALA A 152 -4.39 -7.29 11.87
CA ALA A 152 -3.27 -7.17 12.79
C ALA A 152 -2.03 -7.88 12.25
N CYS A 153 -2.17 -9.06 11.65
CA CYS A 153 -1.07 -9.79 11.04
C CYS A 153 -0.43 -9.00 9.89
N ILE A 154 -1.25 -8.39 9.02
CA ILE A 154 -0.74 -7.57 7.90
C ILE A 154 -0.11 -6.27 8.42
N ALA A 155 -0.65 -5.65 9.46
CA ALA A 155 -0.01 -4.49 10.10
C ALA A 155 1.39 -4.84 10.63
N ALA A 156 1.57 -6.02 11.23
CA ALA A 156 2.88 -6.51 11.66
C ALA A 156 3.83 -6.72 10.46
N GLY A 157 3.31 -7.26 9.33
CA GLY A 157 4.06 -7.40 8.09
C GLY A 157 4.48 -6.05 7.51
N ILE A 158 3.62 -5.03 7.56
CA ILE A 158 3.93 -3.66 7.12
C ILE A 158 5.00 -3.04 8.04
N ALA A 159 4.92 -3.27 9.35
CA ALA A 159 5.95 -2.83 10.29
C ALA A 159 7.32 -3.46 9.97
N CYS A 160 7.34 -4.75 9.63
CA CYS A 160 8.54 -5.45 9.18
C CYS A 160 9.05 -4.89 7.84
N LEU A 161 8.13 -4.63 6.89
CA LEU A 161 8.46 -4.05 5.59
C LEU A 161 9.14 -2.67 5.72
N TRP A 162 8.80 -1.91 6.73
CA TRP A 162 9.40 -0.59 6.97
C TRP A 162 10.89 -0.65 7.35
N GLY A 163 11.41 -1.80 7.72
CA GLY A 163 12.81 -1.96 8.09
C GLY A 163 13.78 -1.60 6.95
N PRO A 164 14.93 -0.96 7.26
CA PRO A 164 15.91 -0.52 6.24
C PRO A 164 16.51 -1.69 5.45
N ALA A 165 16.57 -2.88 6.04
CA ALA A 165 17.08 -4.09 5.39
C ALA A 165 15.99 -4.83 4.54
N HIS A 166 14.80 -4.27 4.41
CA HIS A 166 13.69 -4.83 3.63
C HIS A 166 13.06 -3.78 2.71
N GLY A 167 11.90 -3.23 3.01
CA GLY A 167 11.27 -2.21 2.16
C GLY A 167 12.06 -0.91 2.06
N GLY A 168 12.83 -0.55 3.07
CA GLY A 168 13.76 0.58 3.05
C GLY A 168 14.85 0.48 1.96
N ALA A 169 15.13 -0.73 1.43
CA ALA A 169 16.02 -0.89 0.28
C ALA A 169 15.48 -0.22 -1.00
N ASN A 170 14.16 -0.17 -1.19
CA ASN A 170 13.56 0.55 -2.31
C ASN A 170 13.73 2.06 -2.19
N GLU A 171 13.60 2.60 -0.98
CA GLU A 171 13.87 4.02 -0.69
C GLU A 171 15.34 4.35 -0.95
N ALA A 172 16.27 3.52 -0.48
CA ALA A 172 17.68 3.66 -0.75
C ALA A 172 18.01 3.63 -2.25
N CYS A 173 17.32 2.77 -3.01
CA CYS A 173 17.45 2.72 -4.47
C CYS A 173 16.97 4.01 -5.14
N LEU A 174 15.85 4.59 -4.71
CA LEU A 174 15.37 5.88 -5.22
C LEU A 174 16.36 7.01 -4.91
N ASN A 175 16.83 7.09 -3.68
CA ASN A 175 17.83 8.09 -3.29
C ASN A 175 19.13 7.96 -4.12
N MET A 176 19.56 6.73 -4.39
CA MET A 176 20.70 6.45 -5.27
C MET A 176 20.45 6.96 -6.69
N LEU A 177 19.27 6.71 -7.25
CA LEU A 177 18.91 7.19 -8.60
C LEU A 177 18.84 8.72 -8.66
N GLU A 178 18.31 9.36 -7.63
CA GLU A 178 18.29 10.82 -7.50
C GLU A 178 19.71 11.40 -7.39
N GLU A 179 20.59 10.76 -6.63
CA GLU A 179 22.00 11.15 -6.52
C GLU A 179 22.73 11.02 -7.86
N ILE A 180 22.49 9.97 -8.63
CA ILE A 180 23.02 9.80 -9.98
C ILE A 180 22.48 10.92 -10.89
N GLY A 181 21.19 11.15 -10.90
CA GLY A 181 20.49 12.23 -11.59
C GLY A 181 20.52 12.15 -13.12
N ASP A 182 21.65 11.82 -13.74
CA ASP A 182 21.80 11.71 -15.18
C ASP A 182 22.62 10.48 -15.58
N VAL A 183 22.26 9.88 -16.72
CA VAL A 183 22.89 8.65 -17.26
C VAL A 183 24.41 8.81 -17.44
N SER A 184 24.89 10.00 -17.80
CA SER A 184 26.32 10.27 -17.96
C SER A 184 27.13 10.12 -16.67
N ARG A 185 26.50 10.21 -15.50
CA ARG A 185 27.12 10.09 -14.18
C ARG A 185 27.22 8.66 -13.65
N ILE A 186 26.57 7.69 -14.32
CA ILE A 186 26.56 6.28 -13.87
C ILE A 186 27.98 5.74 -13.74
N GLY A 187 28.86 5.96 -14.71
CA GLY A 187 30.25 5.49 -14.66
C GLY A 187 31.02 6.00 -13.45
N HIS A 188 30.88 7.28 -13.12
CA HIS A 188 31.46 7.87 -11.92
C HIS A 188 30.90 7.27 -10.62
N PHE A 189 29.58 7.08 -10.58
CA PHE A 189 28.92 6.48 -9.42
C PHE A 189 29.38 5.03 -9.18
N LEU A 190 29.45 4.23 -10.24
CA LEU A 190 29.92 2.84 -10.17
C LEU A 190 31.40 2.73 -9.74
N ALA A 191 32.25 3.66 -10.15
CA ALA A 191 33.64 3.69 -9.69
C ALA A 191 33.72 3.90 -8.18
N ARG A 192 32.95 4.86 -7.65
CA ARG A 192 32.88 5.15 -6.21
C ARG A 192 32.32 4.00 -5.38
N ALA A 193 31.38 3.23 -5.92
CA ALA A 193 30.77 2.09 -5.22
C ALA A 193 31.67 0.85 -5.15
N LYS A 194 32.81 0.84 -5.87
CA LYS A 194 33.79 -0.27 -5.86
C LYS A 194 34.95 -0.05 -4.89
N ASP A 195 35.12 1.16 -4.42
CA ASP A 195 36.10 1.56 -3.39
C ASP A 195 35.51 1.38 -1.97
#